data_dc41f3313ab86cdc00493a5974db0a21
#
_entry.id   dc41f3313ab86cdc00493a5974db0a21
#
_cell.length_a   1.000
_cell.length_b   1.000
_cell.length_c   1.000
_cell.angle_alpha   90.00
_cell.angle_beta   90.00
_cell.angle_gamma   90.00
#
_symmetry.space_group_name_H-M   'P 1'
#
loop_
_entity.id
_entity.type
_entity.pdbx_description
1 polymer ?
#
loop_
_entity_poly.entity_id
_entity_poly.type
_entity_poly.pdbx_seq_one_letter_code
_entity_poly.pdbx_strand_id
1 'polypeptide(L)'
;MNLQNKSVVLNVVLAIVAVVLGVRLASGETPAAKSANAEQSSNAEQAVLDNIATRTSIRDYEARPVEKEKIEKMLRAAMAAPTAMNKQPWHFVVVDQRSVLDALSEANPYAKMLKKAPLAIVVCGDTEKMIEGGGRDFWIQDASAATENLLLAAHA
;
A
#
# COMPACT_ATOMS: atom_id res chain seq x y z
N MET A 1 -25.39 16.92 -12.44
CA MET A 1 -23.95 16.60 -12.60
C MET A 1 -23.64 16.54 -14.08
N ASN A 2 -22.89 17.54 -14.61
CA ASN A 2 -22.80 17.88 -16.01
C ASN A 2 -21.93 16.87 -16.79
N LEU A 3 -22.33 16.49 -18.03
CA LEU A 3 -21.62 15.53 -18.89
C LEU A 3 -20.15 15.89 -19.15
N GLN A 4 -19.77 17.17 -19.07
CA GLN A 4 -18.39 17.64 -19.22
C GLN A 4 -17.46 17.13 -18.09
N ASN A 5 -17.95 16.96 -16.86
CA ASN A 5 -17.12 16.46 -15.76
C ASN A 5 -16.80 14.95 -15.88
N LYS A 6 -17.66 14.16 -16.54
CA LYS A 6 -17.40 12.71 -16.77
C LYS A 6 -16.26 12.49 -17.77
N SER A 7 -16.14 13.36 -18.78
CA SER A 7 -15.08 13.28 -19.78
C SER A 7 -13.70 13.60 -19.21
N VAL A 8 -13.63 14.57 -18.29
CA VAL A 8 -12.35 14.95 -17.64
C VAL A 8 -11.86 13.86 -16.71
N VAL A 9 -12.74 13.25 -15.91
CA VAL A 9 -12.36 12.14 -14.99
C VAL A 9 -11.92 10.90 -15.80
N LEU A 10 -12.62 10.57 -16.88
CA LEU A 10 -12.25 9.45 -17.74
C LEU A 10 -10.90 9.67 -18.44
N ASN A 11 -10.60 10.90 -18.88
CA ASN A 11 -9.32 11.23 -19.52
C ASN A 11 -8.14 11.22 -18.52
N VAL A 12 -8.35 11.61 -17.26
CA VAL A 12 -7.32 11.53 -16.21
C VAL A 12 -7.01 10.07 -15.86
N VAL A 13 -8.00 9.21 -15.78
CA VAL A 13 -7.80 7.78 -15.53
C VAL A 13 -7.10 7.10 -16.72
N LEU A 14 -7.46 7.45 -17.97
CA LEU A 14 -6.79 6.94 -19.17
C LEU A 14 -5.33 7.43 -19.27
N ALA A 15 -5.03 8.67 -18.88
CA ALA A 15 -3.67 9.21 -18.89
C ALA A 15 -2.76 8.50 -17.88
N ILE A 16 -3.28 8.13 -16.72
CA ILE A 16 -2.53 7.36 -15.70
C ILE A 16 -2.21 5.94 -16.20
N VAL A 17 -3.13 5.31 -16.91
CA VAL A 17 -2.90 3.97 -17.50
C VAL A 17 -1.91 4.02 -18.67
N ALA A 18 -1.88 5.08 -19.46
CA ALA A 18 -0.98 5.22 -20.61
C ALA A 18 0.50 5.47 -20.21
N VAL A 19 0.75 6.09 -19.05
CA VAL A 19 2.11 6.35 -18.54
C VAL A 19 2.78 5.06 -18.02
N VAL A 20 2.03 4.05 -17.63
CA VAL A 20 2.55 2.74 -17.16
C VAL A 20 3.04 1.86 -18.32
N LEU A 21 2.61 2.12 -19.57
CA LEU A 21 3.05 1.41 -20.78
C LEU A 21 4.26 2.06 -21.46
N GLY A 22 5.15 2.71 -20.69
CA GLY A 22 6.35 3.42 -21.16
C GLY A 22 7.35 2.50 -21.88
N VAL A 23 7.63 2.84 -23.11
CA VAL A 23 8.58 2.34 -24.08
C VAL A 23 9.91 1.93 -23.42
N ARG A 24 10.24 0.63 -23.38
CA ARG A 24 11.59 0.14 -23.17
C ARG A 24 12.38 0.27 -24.47
N LEU A 25 13.32 1.21 -24.50
CA LEU A 25 14.34 1.29 -25.57
C LEU A 25 15.30 0.09 -25.44
N ALA A 26 15.57 -0.55 -26.56
CA ALA A 26 16.40 -1.74 -26.65
C ALA A 26 17.87 -1.45 -26.33
N SER A 27 18.36 -1.98 -25.22
CA SER A 27 19.78 -2.19 -24.98
C SER A 27 20.19 -3.54 -25.63
N GLY A 28 21.31 -3.57 -26.32
CA GLY A 28 21.78 -4.74 -27.09
C GLY A 28 22.26 -5.87 -26.18
N GLU A 29 21.32 -6.70 -25.71
CA GLU A 29 21.59 -7.90 -24.91
C GLU A 29 21.71 -9.13 -25.77
N THR A 30 22.56 -10.08 -25.36
CA THR A 30 22.72 -11.37 -26.02
C THR A 30 21.43 -12.22 -25.93
N PRO A 31 21.17 -13.15 -26.90
CA PRO A 31 19.94 -13.96 -26.89
C PRO A 31 19.73 -14.77 -25.59
N ALA A 32 20.80 -15.25 -24.96
CA ALA A 32 20.74 -16.00 -23.70
C ALA A 32 20.40 -15.08 -22.50
N ALA A 33 20.96 -13.87 -22.45
CA ALA A 33 20.64 -12.88 -21.43
C ALA A 33 19.19 -12.39 -21.59
N LYS A 34 18.69 -12.26 -22.81
CA LYS A 34 17.32 -11.88 -23.11
C LYS A 34 16.31 -12.95 -22.69
N SER A 35 16.64 -14.25 -22.84
CA SER A 35 15.80 -15.36 -22.36
C SER A 35 15.75 -15.42 -20.84
N ALA A 36 16.89 -15.33 -20.16
CA ALA A 36 16.95 -15.32 -18.70
C ALA A 36 16.21 -14.12 -18.09
N ASN A 37 16.35 -12.94 -18.68
CA ASN A 37 15.64 -11.74 -18.25
C ASN A 37 14.13 -11.84 -18.49
N ALA A 38 13.70 -12.51 -19.58
CA ALA A 38 12.28 -12.72 -19.86
C ALA A 38 11.63 -13.70 -18.86
N GLU A 39 12.32 -14.78 -18.51
CA GLU A 39 11.85 -15.74 -17.49
C GLU A 39 11.78 -15.09 -16.09
N GLN A 40 12.81 -14.35 -15.72
CA GLN A 40 12.82 -13.64 -14.43
C GLN A 40 11.74 -12.57 -14.35
N SER A 41 11.48 -11.84 -15.44
CA SER A 41 10.39 -10.87 -15.54
C SER A 41 9.02 -11.54 -15.42
N SER A 42 8.80 -12.67 -16.08
CA SER A 42 7.58 -13.45 -16.00
C SER A 42 7.33 -14.00 -14.58
N ASN A 43 8.37 -14.49 -13.91
CA ASN A 43 8.26 -14.96 -12.53
C ASN A 43 7.96 -13.82 -11.55
N ALA A 44 8.57 -12.66 -11.75
CA ALA A 44 8.30 -11.49 -10.90
C ALA A 44 6.87 -10.93 -11.10
N GLU A 45 6.39 -10.90 -12.34
CA GLU A 45 5.01 -10.53 -12.66
C GLU A 45 4.01 -11.46 -11.97
N GLN A 46 4.20 -12.77 -12.14
CA GLN A 46 3.33 -13.77 -11.55
C GLN A 46 3.33 -13.68 -10.01
N ALA A 47 4.49 -13.49 -9.37
CA ALA A 47 4.58 -13.34 -7.93
C ALA A 47 3.77 -12.13 -7.40
N VAL A 48 3.77 -11.00 -8.13
CA VAL A 48 2.96 -9.83 -7.77
C VAL A 48 1.47 -10.14 -7.90
N LEU A 49 1.05 -10.76 -9.01
CA LEU A 49 -0.35 -11.10 -9.24
C LEU A 49 -0.86 -12.12 -8.22
N ASP A 50 -0.07 -13.13 -7.90
CA ASP A 50 -0.40 -14.14 -6.90
C ASP A 50 -0.51 -13.52 -5.50
N ASN A 51 0.40 -12.62 -5.13
CA ASN A 51 0.35 -11.91 -3.86
C ASN A 51 -0.96 -11.09 -3.72
N ILE A 52 -1.33 -10.37 -4.77
CA ILE A 52 -2.60 -9.62 -4.80
C ILE A 52 -3.81 -10.55 -4.70
N ALA A 53 -3.81 -11.65 -5.46
CA ALA A 53 -4.95 -12.58 -5.55
C ALA A 53 -5.15 -13.41 -4.27
N THR A 54 -4.06 -13.73 -3.56
CA THR A 54 -4.10 -14.62 -2.40
C THR A 54 -4.14 -13.91 -1.06
N ARG A 55 -3.85 -12.59 -1.01
CA ARG A 55 -3.93 -11.83 0.22
C ARG A 55 -5.31 -11.95 0.86
N THR A 56 -5.34 -12.34 2.11
CA THR A 56 -6.59 -12.42 2.89
C THR A 56 -6.46 -11.72 4.26
N SER A 57 -7.59 -11.40 4.87
CA SER A 57 -7.65 -10.79 6.20
C SER A 57 -7.50 -11.86 7.28
N ILE A 58 -6.29 -12.01 7.82
CA ILE A 58 -5.99 -12.88 8.96
C ILE A 58 -6.26 -12.11 10.25
N ARG A 59 -6.91 -12.75 11.23
CA ARG A 59 -7.27 -12.15 12.53
C ARG A 59 -6.91 -13.02 13.72
N ASP A 60 -6.13 -14.06 13.49
CA ASP A 60 -5.51 -14.89 14.54
C ASP A 60 -4.00 -14.85 14.33
N TYR A 61 -3.27 -14.54 15.40
CA TYR A 61 -1.86 -14.23 15.33
C TYR A 61 -1.07 -15.09 16.30
N GLU A 62 0.16 -15.42 15.93
CA GLU A 62 1.12 -16.06 16.80
C GLU A 62 1.64 -15.07 17.86
N ALA A 63 1.85 -15.56 19.08
CA ALA A 63 2.38 -14.75 20.18
C ALA A 63 3.91 -14.64 20.10
N ARG A 64 4.43 -14.14 18.98
CA ARG A 64 5.87 -13.87 18.82
C ARG A 64 6.10 -12.45 18.30
N PRO A 65 7.19 -11.80 18.70
CA PRO A 65 7.54 -10.48 18.21
C PRO A 65 7.71 -10.48 16.68
N VAL A 66 7.37 -9.35 16.05
CA VAL A 66 7.65 -9.11 14.63
C VAL A 66 9.04 -8.53 14.50
N GLU A 67 9.85 -9.11 13.63
CA GLU A 67 11.24 -8.69 13.40
C GLU A 67 11.26 -7.25 12.84
N LYS A 68 12.20 -6.44 13.31
CA LYS A 68 12.33 -5.03 12.95
C LYS A 68 12.45 -4.82 11.43
N GLU A 69 13.17 -5.69 10.76
CA GLU A 69 13.38 -5.66 9.32
C GLU A 69 12.06 -5.85 8.54
N LYS A 70 11.14 -6.66 9.05
CA LYS A 70 9.80 -6.85 8.46
C LYS A 70 8.95 -5.60 8.64
N ILE A 71 8.98 -5.00 9.83
CA ILE A 71 8.28 -3.74 10.11
C ILE A 71 8.78 -2.64 9.15
N GLU A 72 10.10 -2.50 9.00
CA GLU A 72 10.68 -1.53 8.08
C GLU A 72 10.29 -1.77 6.62
N LYS A 73 10.27 -3.02 6.16
CA LYS A 73 9.83 -3.36 4.79
C LYS A 73 8.36 -2.98 4.56
N MET A 74 7.48 -3.30 5.49
CA MET A 74 6.06 -2.93 5.42
C MET A 74 5.86 -1.41 5.39
N LEU A 75 6.56 -0.67 6.24
CA LEU A 75 6.49 0.79 6.27
C LEU A 75 7.04 1.43 4.98
N ARG A 76 8.14 0.91 4.42
CA ARG A 76 8.67 1.37 3.12
C ARG A 76 7.68 1.11 1.98
N ALA A 77 7.03 -0.04 1.97
CA ALA A 77 6.00 -0.34 0.99
C ALA A 77 4.81 0.63 1.11
N ALA A 78 4.35 0.90 2.34
CA ALA A 78 3.28 1.87 2.60
C ALA A 78 3.66 3.29 2.11
N MET A 79 4.88 3.76 2.41
CA MET A 79 5.37 5.07 1.97
C MET A 79 5.61 5.17 0.46
N ALA A 80 5.67 4.07 -0.26
CA ALA A 80 5.77 4.05 -1.72
C ALA A 80 4.42 4.19 -2.44
N ALA A 81 3.31 4.28 -1.71
CA ALA A 81 1.99 4.48 -2.29
C ALA A 81 1.88 5.85 -3.00
N PRO A 82 1.08 5.95 -4.08
CA PRO A 82 0.81 7.23 -4.71
C PRO A 82 -0.04 8.11 -3.81
N THR A 83 0.15 9.44 -3.90
CA THR A 83 -0.69 10.41 -3.20
C THR A 83 -1.11 11.56 -4.11
N ALA A 84 -2.25 12.15 -3.83
CA ALA A 84 -2.73 13.31 -4.53
C ALA A 84 -1.71 14.46 -4.39
N MET A 85 -1.24 14.98 -5.54
CA MET A 85 -0.23 16.05 -5.62
C MET A 85 1.08 15.75 -4.85
N ASN A 86 1.40 14.48 -4.61
CA ASN A 86 2.54 14.03 -3.82
C ASN A 86 2.60 14.66 -2.40
N LYS A 87 1.44 14.88 -1.79
CA LYS A 87 1.32 15.48 -0.46
C LYS A 87 1.79 14.56 0.65
N GLN A 88 1.72 13.23 0.47
CA GLN A 88 2.11 12.22 1.44
C GLN A 88 1.50 12.48 2.83
N PRO A 89 0.16 12.63 2.92
CA PRO A 89 -0.55 13.08 4.11
C PRO A 89 -0.80 11.90 5.07
N TRP A 90 0.23 11.16 5.41
CA TRP A 90 0.14 10.04 6.33
C TRP A 90 1.18 10.10 7.43
N HIS A 91 0.80 9.51 8.57
CA HIS A 91 1.69 9.10 9.63
C HIS A 91 1.45 7.63 9.97
N PHE A 92 2.52 6.92 10.29
CA PHE A 92 2.47 5.53 10.72
C PHE A 92 2.89 5.45 12.19
N VAL A 93 2.00 4.92 13.05
CA VAL A 93 2.31 4.69 14.45
C VAL A 93 2.45 3.19 14.66
N VAL A 94 3.65 2.75 15.02
CA VAL A 94 3.95 1.36 15.36
C VAL A 94 3.72 1.16 16.86
N VAL A 95 2.84 0.24 17.21
CA VAL A 95 2.44 -0.06 18.59
C VAL A 95 2.78 -1.52 18.88
N ASP A 96 3.72 -1.74 19.81
CA ASP A 96 4.16 -3.06 20.28
C ASP A 96 3.94 -3.25 21.80
N GLN A 97 3.55 -2.18 22.50
CA GLN A 97 3.26 -2.23 23.93
C GLN A 97 1.91 -2.93 24.19
N ARG A 98 1.94 -4.03 24.93
CA ARG A 98 0.75 -4.83 25.23
C ARG A 98 -0.40 -4.01 25.84
N SER A 99 -0.10 -3.13 26.79
CA SER A 99 -1.11 -2.28 27.43
C SER A 99 -1.83 -1.35 26.45
N VAL A 100 -1.10 -0.83 25.45
CA VAL A 100 -1.68 0.04 24.41
C VAL A 100 -2.51 -0.78 23.43
N LEU A 101 -2.03 -1.96 23.02
CA LEU A 101 -2.78 -2.88 22.15
C LEU A 101 -4.09 -3.33 22.81
N ASP A 102 -4.08 -3.60 24.11
CA ASP A 102 -5.28 -3.96 24.88
C ASP A 102 -6.26 -2.80 24.96
N ALA A 103 -5.78 -1.59 25.24
CA ALA A 103 -6.61 -0.39 25.27
C ALA A 103 -7.25 -0.10 23.90
N LEU A 104 -6.50 -0.24 22.81
CA LEU A 104 -7.03 -0.11 21.44
C LEU A 104 -8.10 -1.18 21.14
N SER A 105 -7.87 -2.42 21.60
CA SER A 105 -8.86 -3.51 21.44
C SER A 105 -10.15 -3.25 22.21
N GLU A 106 -10.07 -2.61 23.36
CA GLU A 106 -11.24 -2.25 24.18
C GLU A 106 -12.01 -1.07 23.59
N ALA A 107 -11.28 -0.07 23.10
CA ALA A 107 -11.87 1.14 22.51
C ALA A 107 -12.56 0.87 21.17
N ASN A 108 -12.16 -0.18 20.43
CA ASN A 108 -12.71 -0.48 19.11
C ASN A 108 -13.26 -1.92 19.05
N PRO A 109 -14.58 -2.11 18.91
CA PRO A 109 -15.20 -3.44 18.87
C PRO A 109 -14.77 -4.27 17.65
N TYR A 110 -14.26 -3.64 16.60
CA TYR A 110 -13.74 -4.30 15.39
C TYR A 110 -12.26 -4.68 15.48
N ALA A 111 -11.56 -4.25 16.54
CA ALA A 111 -10.13 -4.48 16.73
C ALA A 111 -9.82 -5.54 17.81
N LYS A 112 -10.75 -6.47 18.07
CA LYS A 112 -10.61 -7.50 19.12
C LYS A 112 -9.41 -8.42 18.92
N MET A 113 -8.94 -8.60 17.69
CA MET A 113 -7.75 -9.36 17.35
C MET A 113 -6.46 -8.77 17.97
N LEU A 114 -6.44 -7.49 18.33
CA LEU A 114 -5.29 -6.86 18.97
C LEU A 114 -4.95 -7.47 20.34
N LYS A 115 -5.89 -8.17 20.99
CA LYS A 115 -5.60 -8.93 22.23
C LYS A 115 -4.56 -10.03 22.02
N LYS A 116 -4.43 -10.55 20.78
CA LYS A 116 -3.45 -11.58 20.44
C LYS A 116 -2.31 -11.04 19.57
N ALA A 117 -2.53 -9.96 18.84
CA ALA A 117 -1.53 -9.42 17.94
C ALA A 117 -0.29 -8.92 18.71
N PRO A 118 0.93 -9.27 18.28
CA PRO A 118 2.17 -8.79 18.88
C PRO A 118 2.48 -7.33 18.54
N LEU A 119 1.87 -6.80 17.48
CA LEU A 119 2.12 -5.48 16.93
C LEU A 119 0.87 -4.96 16.22
N ALA A 120 0.70 -3.64 16.21
CA ALA A 120 -0.20 -2.94 15.32
C ALA A 120 0.51 -1.78 14.62
N ILE A 121 0.13 -1.52 13.37
CA ILE A 121 0.53 -0.31 12.66
C ILE A 121 -0.75 0.49 12.40
N VAL A 122 -0.82 1.69 13.00
CA VAL A 122 -1.94 2.60 12.81
C VAL A 122 -1.57 3.58 11.70
N VAL A 123 -2.39 3.62 10.65
CA VAL A 123 -2.23 4.56 9.54
C VAL A 123 -3.11 5.77 9.81
N CYS A 124 -2.51 6.93 9.97
CA CYS A 124 -3.18 8.19 10.28
C CYS A 124 -3.07 9.17 9.11
N GLY A 125 -4.12 9.97 8.90
CA GLY A 125 -4.06 11.14 8.00
C GLY A 125 -3.47 12.35 8.71
N ASP A 126 -2.54 13.03 8.02
CA ASP A 126 -1.97 14.31 8.48
C ASP A 126 -2.82 15.45 7.94
N THR A 127 -3.58 16.09 8.83
CA THR A 127 -4.50 17.16 8.44
C THR A 127 -3.82 18.44 7.99
N GLU A 128 -2.55 18.64 8.33
CA GLU A 128 -1.76 19.81 7.91
C GLU A 128 -1.24 19.68 6.47
N LYS A 129 -1.15 18.44 5.96
CA LYS A 129 -0.70 18.15 4.59
C LYS A 129 -1.83 17.94 3.59
N MET A 130 -3.07 18.06 4.04
CA MET A 130 -4.24 17.88 3.15
C MET A 130 -4.26 18.95 2.05
N ILE A 131 -4.88 18.59 0.93
CA ILE A 131 -5.17 19.55 -0.15
C ILE A 131 -6.29 20.47 0.30
N GLU A 132 -6.16 21.77 0.04
CA GLU A 132 -7.21 22.73 0.35
C GLU A 132 -8.40 22.63 -0.62
N GLY A 133 -9.58 23.05 -0.17
CA GLY A 133 -10.80 23.10 -0.98
C GLY A 133 -11.36 21.74 -1.33
N GLY A 134 -11.74 21.54 -2.58
CA GLY A 134 -12.40 20.32 -3.07
C GLY A 134 -11.56 19.04 -3.06
N GLY A 135 -10.26 19.16 -2.80
CA GLY A 135 -9.34 18.01 -2.68
C GLY A 135 -9.10 17.55 -1.24
N ARG A 136 -9.77 18.16 -0.26
CA ARG A 136 -9.51 17.94 1.16
C ARG A 136 -9.61 16.47 1.59
N ASP A 137 -10.52 15.70 1.00
CA ASP A 137 -10.77 14.31 1.39
C ASP A 137 -9.88 13.29 0.66
N PHE A 138 -8.97 13.72 -0.23
CA PHE A 138 -8.05 12.79 -0.91
C PHE A 138 -7.09 12.05 0.04
N TRP A 139 -6.84 12.59 1.23
CA TRP A 139 -6.04 11.89 2.24
C TRP A 139 -6.61 10.51 2.61
N ILE A 140 -7.93 10.32 2.49
CA ILE A 140 -8.59 9.03 2.75
C ILE A 140 -8.14 8.00 1.72
N GLN A 141 -8.13 8.39 0.44
CA GLN A 141 -7.64 7.52 -0.64
C GLN A 141 -6.14 7.29 -0.55
N ASP A 142 -5.37 8.33 -0.22
CA ASP A 142 -3.92 8.27 -0.04
C ASP A 142 -3.56 7.29 1.09
N ALA A 143 -4.19 7.43 2.26
CA ALA A 143 -3.99 6.53 3.39
C ALA A 143 -4.48 5.09 3.11
N SER A 144 -5.54 4.93 2.32
CA SER A 144 -6.05 3.63 1.88
C SER A 144 -5.06 2.93 0.95
N ALA A 145 -4.47 3.66 -0.01
CA ALA A 145 -3.45 3.13 -0.90
C ALA A 145 -2.19 2.70 -0.12
N ALA A 146 -1.76 3.51 0.86
CA ALA A 146 -0.65 3.16 1.74
C ALA A 146 -0.95 1.92 2.58
N THR A 147 -2.18 1.79 3.08
CA THR A 147 -2.63 0.63 3.85
C THR A 147 -2.62 -0.64 2.99
N GLU A 148 -3.09 -0.57 1.74
CA GLU A 148 -3.07 -1.73 0.83
C GLU A 148 -1.64 -2.17 0.53
N ASN A 149 -0.72 -1.25 0.23
CA ASN A 149 0.69 -1.59 0.05
C ASN A 149 1.29 -2.26 1.29
N LEU A 150 0.94 -1.79 2.49
CA LEU A 150 1.37 -2.37 3.76
C LEU A 150 0.84 -3.80 3.91
N LEU A 151 -0.43 -4.05 3.59
CA LEU A 151 -1.06 -5.37 3.67
C LEU A 151 -0.44 -6.35 2.67
N LEU A 152 -0.17 -5.92 1.44
CA LEU A 152 0.51 -6.73 0.43
C LEU A 152 1.94 -7.08 0.86
N ALA A 153 2.67 -6.12 1.45
CA ALA A 153 4.02 -6.36 1.96
C ALA A 153 4.03 -7.27 3.20
N ALA A 154 2.96 -7.26 4.01
CA ALA A 154 2.82 -8.17 5.14
C ALA A 154 2.46 -9.59 4.71
N HIS A 155 1.83 -9.76 3.54
CA HIS A 155 1.44 -11.05 3.00
C HIS A 155 2.59 -11.73 2.24
N ALA A 156 3.49 -10.96 1.62
CA ALA A 156 4.66 -11.46 0.90
C ALA A 156 5.73 -12.06 1.83
#